data_0c9797bba95ec2c6d13dde6153c75f51
#
_entry.id   0c9797bba95ec2c6d13dde6153c75f51
#
_cell.length_a   1.000
_cell.length_b   1.000
_cell.length_c   1.000
_cell.angle_alpha   90.00
_cell.angle_beta   90.00
_cell.angle_gamma   90.00
#
_symmetry.space_group_name_H-M   'P 1'
#
loop_
_entity.id
_entity.type
_entity.pdbx_description
1 polymer ?
#
loop_
_entity_poly.entity_id
_entity_poly.type
_entity_poly.pdbx_seq_one_letter_code
_entity_poly.pdbx_strand_id
1 'polypeptide(L)'
;MPELRAAREDDHPALVRRVQEWWGDSRTPQEARELSLLLPRLFLQFFAGTSLVAEDASGVRAFLVGLYAADDDTSAYIHFVGVDPALRGSGVGRGLYEEFFRRAERAGRKDVRAITSPGNTGSIAFHRKLGFVVEPGDREVGGVAVREDYDGPGQHRVCFRRPL
;
A
#
# COMPACT_ATOMS: atom_id res chain seq x y z
N MET A 1 -5.28 -5.63 19.81
CA MET A 1 -5.06 -5.52 18.35
C MET A 1 -6.30 -4.97 17.68
N PRO A 2 -6.17 -4.01 16.78
CA PRO A 2 -7.30 -3.56 15.98
C PRO A 2 -7.92 -4.70 15.17
N GLU A 3 -9.22 -4.64 14.99
CA GLU A 3 -9.96 -5.64 14.21
C GLU A 3 -9.85 -5.34 12.72
N LEU A 4 -9.59 -6.37 11.92
CA LEU A 4 -9.50 -6.28 10.46
C LEU A 4 -10.87 -6.52 9.82
N ARG A 5 -11.25 -5.66 8.90
CA ARG A 5 -12.45 -5.80 8.09
C ARG A 5 -12.22 -5.33 6.66
N ALA A 6 -13.13 -5.69 5.75
CA ALA A 6 -13.15 -5.07 4.43
C ALA A 6 -13.45 -3.57 4.56
N ALA A 7 -12.85 -2.79 3.69
CA ALA A 7 -13.14 -1.36 3.60
C ALA A 7 -14.55 -1.11 3.05
N ARG A 8 -15.07 0.09 3.25
CA ARG A 8 -16.32 0.59 2.72
C ARG A 8 -16.09 1.94 2.05
N GLU A 9 -16.93 2.30 1.12
CA GLU A 9 -16.83 3.63 0.47
C GLU A 9 -16.83 4.77 1.49
N ASP A 10 -17.66 4.66 2.52
CA ASP A 10 -17.79 5.69 3.57
C ASP A 10 -16.53 5.83 4.46
N ASP A 11 -15.58 4.93 4.38
CA ASP A 11 -14.30 5.05 5.09
C ASP A 11 -13.41 6.16 4.49
N HIS A 12 -13.64 6.57 3.25
CA HIS A 12 -12.74 7.48 2.52
C HIS A 12 -12.40 8.76 3.29
N PRO A 13 -13.35 9.53 3.86
CA PRO A 13 -12.99 10.73 4.61
C PRO A 13 -12.09 10.46 5.82
N ALA A 14 -12.32 9.36 6.52
CA ALA A 14 -11.49 8.96 7.67
C ALA A 14 -10.07 8.59 7.23
N LEU A 15 -9.93 7.84 6.13
CA LEU A 15 -8.62 7.46 5.60
C LEU A 15 -7.82 8.68 5.15
N VAL A 16 -8.44 9.63 4.48
CA VAL A 16 -7.79 10.88 4.06
C VAL A 16 -7.28 11.66 5.28
N ARG A 17 -8.09 11.79 6.34
CA ARG A 17 -7.67 12.44 7.58
C ARG A 17 -6.47 11.73 8.21
N ARG A 18 -6.50 10.38 8.28
CA ARG A 18 -5.40 9.60 8.85
C ARG A 18 -4.11 9.75 8.05
N VAL A 19 -4.18 9.78 6.73
CA VAL A 19 -2.99 10.05 5.91
C VAL A 19 -2.37 11.39 6.28
N GLN A 20 -3.15 12.44 6.39
CA GLN A 20 -2.66 13.77 6.74
C GLN A 20 -2.08 13.81 8.17
N GLU A 21 -2.72 13.14 9.12
CA GLU A 21 -2.24 13.06 10.51
C GLU A 21 -0.95 12.23 10.61
N TRP A 22 -0.92 11.04 10.04
CA TRP A 22 0.18 10.09 10.22
C TRP A 22 1.47 10.49 9.51
N TRP A 23 1.39 11.26 8.45
CA TRP A 23 2.55 11.79 7.75
C TRP A 23 2.84 13.26 8.09
N GLY A 24 2.06 13.87 8.98
CA GLY A 24 2.22 15.27 9.38
C GLY A 24 3.53 15.56 10.11
N ASP A 25 4.08 14.60 10.85
CA ASP A 25 5.33 14.76 11.60
C ASP A 25 6.58 14.73 10.71
N SER A 26 6.52 13.99 9.59
CA SER A 26 7.63 13.82 8.66
C SER A 26 7.55 14.69 7.41
N ARG A 27 6.44 15.40 7.24
CA ARG A 27 6.11 16.22 6.07
C ARG A 27 5.46 17.53 6.50
N THR A 28 5.52 18.54 5.63
CA THR A 28 4.72 19.74 5.83
C THR A 28 3.22 19.41 5.70
N PRO A 29 2.31 20.25 6.24
CA PRO A 29 0.87 20.05 6.04
C PRO A 29 0.45 19.98 4.57
N GLN A 30 1.12 20.74 3.71
CA GLN A 30 0.86 20.71 2.27
C GLN A 30 1.30 19.37 1.66
N GLU A 31 2.51 18.90 1.96
CA GLU A 31 3.02 17.61 1.50
C GLU A 31 2.14 16.44 1.96
N ALA A 32 1.63 16.48 3.19
CA ALA A 32 0.71 15.48 3.71
C ALA A 32 -0.64 15.51 2.96
N ARG A 33 -1.14 16.70 2.61
CA ARG A 33 -2.33 16.83 1.74
C ARG A 33 -2.08 16.29 0.35
N GLU A 34 -0.93 16.59 -0.24
CA GLU A 34 -0.53 16.07 -1.56
C GLU A 34 -0.42 14.54 -1.55
N LEU A 35 0.13 13.96 -0.48
CA LEU A 35 0.17 12.51 -0.31
C LEU A 35 -1.25 11.90 -0.29
N SER A 36 -2.21 12.57 0.34
CA SER A 36 -3.60 12.10 0.39
C SER A 36 -4.28 12.08 -0.98
N LEU A 37 -3.75 12.84 -1.97
CA LEU A 37 -4.24 12.79 -3.36
C LEU A 37 -3.91 11.49 -4.07
N LEU A 38 -3.03 10.65 -3.53
CA LEU A 38 -2.83 9.28 -3.99
C LEU A 38 -4.00 8.35 -3.60
N LEU A 39 -4.94 8.85 -2.81
CA LEU A 39 -6.12 8.12 -2.36
C LEU A 39 -7.41 8.83 -2.78
N PRO A 40 -7.67 9.01 -4.09
CA PRO A 40 -8.96 9.54 -4.54
C PRO A 40 -10.09 8.59 -4.16
N ARG A 41 -11.30 9.14 -4.01
CA ARG A 41 -12.49 8.40 -3.58
C ARG A 41 -12.77 7.16 -4.41
N LEU A 42 -12.37 7.16 -5.68
CA LEU A 42 -12.60 6.04 -6.59
C LEU A 42 -12.08 4.70 -6.04
N PHE A 43 -10.98 4.71 -5.27
CA PHE A 43 -10.45 3.47 -4.69
C PHE A 43 -11.40 2.85 -3.67
N LEU A 44 -12.07 3.67 -2.86
CA LEU A 44 -13.07 3.18 -1.90
C LEU A 44 -14.44 2.97 -2.55
N GLN A 45 -14.70 3.62 -3.67
CA GLN A 45 -15.94 3.46 -4.42
C GLN A 45 -15.96 2.15 -5.22
N PHE A 46 -14.84 1.79 -5.85
CA PHE A 46 -14.78 0.66 -6.77
C PHE A 46 -13.94 -0.52 -6.29
N PHE A 47 -13.08 -0.31 -5.28
CA PHE A 47 -12.14 -1.32 -4.77
C PHE A 47 -12.24 -1.52 -3.26
N ALA A 48 -13.33 -1.09 -2.62
CA ALA A 48 -13.52 -1.30 -1.18
C ALA A 48 -13.52 -2.78 -0.81
N GLY A 49 -14.12 -3.63 -1.64
CA GLY A 49 -14.21 -5.07 -1.39
C GLY A 49 -12.85 -5.80 -1.41
N THR A 50 -11.84 -5.23 -2.06
CA THR A 50 -10.47 -5.74 -2.09
C THR A 50 -9.52 -4.97 -1.17
N SER A 51 -10.03 -3.97 -0.45
CA SER A 51 -9.29 -3.14 0.48
C SER A 51 -9.63 -3.50 1.93
N LEU A 52 -8.74 -3.16 2.85
CA LEU A 52 -8.84 -3.54 4.26
C LEU A 52 -8.70 -2.33 5.18
N VAL A 53 -9.41 -2.38 6.28
CA VAL A 53 -9.29 -1.41 7.38
C VAL A 53 -9.08 -2.19 8.68
N ALA A 54 -8.16 -1.72 9.50
CA ALA A 54 -7.99 -2.14 10.88
C ALA A 54 -8.48 -1.03 11.80
N GLU A 55 -9.44 -1.32 12.66
CA GLU A 55 -10.02 -0.34 13.57
C GLU A 55 -10.17 -0.86 15.00
N ASP A 56 -10.20 0.07 15.94
CA ASP A 56 -10.51 -0.16 17.35
C ASP A 56 -11.42 0.96 17.86
N ALA A 57 -11.59 1.05 19.18
CA ALA A 57 -12.41 2.08 19.80
C ALA A 57 -11.97 3.53 19.45
N SER A 58 -10.72 3.72 19.03
CA SER A 58 -10.18 5.01 18.59
C SER A 58 -10.41 5.28 17.09
N GLY A 59 -11.11 4.39 16.40
CA GLY A 59 -11.38 4.49 14.96
C GLY A 59 -10.34 3.76 14.12
N VAL A 60 -10.12 4.24 12.90
CA VAL A 60 -9.17 3.62 11.96
C VAL A 60 -7.74 3.73 12.48
N ARG A 61 -7.04 2.60 12.56
CA ARG A 61 -5.66 2.49 13.02
C ARG A 61 -4.69 2.07 11.93
N ALA A 62 -5.18 1.43 10.88
CA ALA A 62 -4.38 1.08 9.71
C ALA A 62 -5.31 0.76 8.53
N PHE A 63 -4.79 0.83 7.33
CA PHE A 63 -5.54 0.47 6.13
C PHE A 63 -4.61 -0.02 5.02
N LEU A 64 -5.18 -0.80 4.11
CA LEU A 64 -4.55 -1.24 2.88
C LEU A 64 -5.55 -1.07 1.74
N VAL A 65 -5.20 -0.25 0.75
CA VAL A 65 -5.97 -0.12 -0.47
C VAL A 65 -5.34 -0.99 -1.54
N GLY A 66 -6.11 -1.96 -2.01
CA GLY A 66 -5.65 -2.93 -3.00
C GLY A 66 -6.75 -3.29 -3.98
N LEU A 67 -6.35 -3.91 -5.07
CA LEU A 67 -7.25 -4.31 -6.14
C LEU A 67 -6.76 -5.59 -6.82
N TYR A 68 -7.66 -6.25 -7.51
CA TYR A 68 -7.31 -7.31 -8.45
C TYR A 68 -7.29 -6.70 -9.85
N ALA A 69 -6.24 -7.00 -10.62
CA ALA A 69 -6.09 -6.42 -11.95
C ALA A 69 -7.26 -6.83 -12.85
N ALA A 70 -7.81 -5.86 -13.57
CA ALA A 70 -8.91 -6.11 -14.51
C ALA A 70 -8.42 -6.72 -15.83
N ASP A 71 -7.22 -6.37 -16.25
CA ASP A 71 -6.62 -6.81 -17.53
C ASP A 71 -5.75 -8.07 -17.40
N ASP A 72 -5.49 -8.51 -16.18
CA ASP A 72 -4.66 -9.68 -15.86
C ASP A 72 -5.31 -10.43 -14.69
N ASP A 73 -5.93 -11.56 -14.98
CA ASP A 73 -6.64 -12.36 -13.99
C ASP A 73 -5.71 -13.10 -13.01
N THR A 74 -4.39 -12.99 -13.17
CA THR A 74 -3.40 -13.62 -12.31
C THR A 74 -2.81 -12.66 -11.27
N SER A 75 -2.92 -11.35 -11.45
CA SER A 75 -2.27 -10.37 -10.59
C SER A 75 -3.24 -9.63 -9.66
N ALA A 76 -2.76 -9.34 -8.46
CA ALA A 76 -3.33 -8.36 -7.54
C ALA A 76 -2.32 -7.23 -7.31
N TYR A 77 -2.78 -6.10 -6.83
CA TYR A 77 -1.96 -4.91 -6.65
C TYR A 77 -2.30 -4.22 -5.33
N ILE A 78 -1.27 -3.84 -4.59
CA ILE A 78 -1.39 -3.00 -3.39
C ILE A 78 -1.00 -1.58 -3.77
N HIS A 79 -1.96 -0.66 -3.64
CA HIS A 79 -1.78 0.73 -4.05
C HIS A 79 -1.26 1.63 -2.92
N PHE A 80 -1.84 1.51 -1.73
CA PHE A 80 -1.53 2.41 -0.63
C PHE A 80 -1.77 1.71 0.72
N VAL A 81 -0.80 1.83 1.62
CA VAL A 81 -0.91 1.28 2.98
C VAL A 81 -0.53 2.35 3.99
N GLY A 82 -1.35 2.51 5.01
CA GLY A 82 -1.07 3.40 6.13
C GLY A 82 -1.22 2.68 7.46
N VAL A 83 -0.32 2.97 8.39
CA VAL A 83 -0.36 2.45 9.77
C VAL A 83 -0.15 3.61 10.72
N ASP A 84 -1.00 3.69 11.73
CA ASP A 84 -0.83 4.66 12.82
C ASP A 84 0.60 4.58 13.38
N PRO A 85 1.34 5.69 13.44
CA PRO A 85 2.69 5.71 14.00
C PRO A 85 2.80 5.06 15.37
N ALA A 86 1.76 5.16 16.21
CA ALA A 86 1.72 4.54 17.53
C ALA A 86 1.69 2.99 17.48
N LEU A 87 1.30 2.41 16.34
CA LEU A 87 1.22 0.96 16.14
C LEU A 87 2.32 0.40 15.23
N ARG A 88 3.27 1.22 14.82
CA ARG A 88 4.41 0.73 14.03
C ARG A 88 5.22 -0.27 14.85
N GLY A 89 5.65 -1.35 14.20
CA GLY A 89 6.36 -2.44 14.87
C GLY A 89 5.47 -3.41 15.67
N SER A 90 4.15 -3.18 15.73
CA SER A 90 3.21 -4.06 16.42
C SER A 90 2.75 -5.28 15.62
N GLY A 91 3.04 -5.31 14.32
CA GLY A 91 2.58 -6.37 13.40
C GLY A 91 1.28 -6.05 12.67
N VAL A 92 0.62 -4.93 12.93
CA VAL A 92 -0.64 -4.55 12.27
C VAL A 92 -0.47 -4.42 10.76
N GLY A 93 0.58 -3.73 10.31
CA GLY A 93 0.88 -3.60 8.89
C GLY A 93 1.10 -4.95 8.21
N ARG A 94 1.90 -5.80 8.83
CA ARG A 94 2.11 -7.18 8.35
C ARG A 94 0.79 -7.95 8.25
N GLY A 95 -0.07 -7.84 9.25
CA GLY A 95 -1.37 -8.49 9.27
C GLY A 95 -2.27 -8.08 8.10
N LEU A 96 -2.25 -6.79 7.72
CA LEU A 96 -2.96 -6.30 6.54
C LEU A 96 -2.47 -6.97 5.24
N TYR A 97 -1.16 -7.04 5.05
CA TYR A 97 -0.57 -7.69 3.87
C TYR A 97 -0.91 -9.18 3.82
N GLU A 98 -0.76 -9.88 4.93
CA GLU A 98 -1.05 -11.31 5.01
C GLU A 98 -2.53 -11.62 4.73
N GLU A 99 -3.45 -10.81 5.24
CA GLU A 99 -4.88 -10.95 4.94
C GLU A 99 -5.16 -10.66 3.45
N PHE A 100 -4.54 -9.64 2.88
CA PHE A 100 -4.66 -9.35 1.45
C PHE A 100 -4.15 -10.52 0.61
N PHE A 101 -3.01 -11.10 0.95
CA PHE A 101 -2.48 -12.27 0.25
C PHE A 101 -3.45 -13.46 0.28
N ARG A 102 -4.00 -13.77 1.46
CA ARG A 102 -4.99 -14.85 1.60
C ARG A 102 -6.22 -14.63 0.73
N ARG A 103 -6.73 -13.40 0.70
CA ARG A 103 -7.89 -13.06 -0.12
C ARG A 103 -7.59 -13.13 -1.63
N ALA A 104 -6.45 -12.62 -2.05
CA ALA A 104 -6.01 -12.67 -3.44
C ALA A 104 -5.83 -14.12 -3.90
N GLU A 105 -5.20 -14.96 -3.08
CA GLU A 105 -5.01 -16.38 -3.36
C GLU A 105 -6.35 -17.11 -3.50
N ARG A 106 -7.30 -16.88 -2.58
CA ARG A 106 -8.66 -17.43 -2.68
C ARG A 106 -9.42 -16.97 -3.92
N ALA A 107 -9.12 -15.78 -4.42
CA ALA A 107 -9.67 -15.26 -5.67
C ALA A 107 -8.97 -15.78 -6.92
N GLY A 108 -8.02 -16.70 -6.77
CA GLY A 108 -7.30 -17.31 -7.89
C GLY A 108 -6.13 -16.49 -8.42
N ARG A 109 -5.75 -15.42 -7.73
CA ARG A 109 -4.57 -14.63 -8.13
C ARG A 109 -3.29 -15.42 -7.84
N LYS A 110 -2.25 -15.18 -8.63
CA LYS A 110 -0.98 -15.90 -8.56
C LYS A 110 0.17 -15.07 -8.03
N ASP A 111 0.03 -13.75 -8.08
CA ASP A 111 1.00 -12.83 -7.52
C ASP A 111 0.35 -11.55 -7.01
N VAL A 112 1.09 -10.84 -6.17
CA VAL A 112 0.77 -9.50 -5.70
C VAL A 112 1.90 -8.57 -6.12
N ARG A 113 1.55 -7.41 -6.66
CA ARG A 113 2.49 -6.38 -7.09
C ARG A 113 2.32 -5.11 -6.26
N ALA A 114 3.40 -4.36 -6.15
CA ALA A 114 3.44 -3.05 -5.49
C ALA A 114 4.59 -2.23 -6.05
N ILE A 115 4.59 -0.94 -5.77
CA ILE A 115 5.67 -0.03 -6.14
C ILE A 115 6.07 0.84 -4.95
N THR A 116 7.28 1.37 -4.98
CA THR A 116 7.72 2.42 -4.05
C THR A 116 8.73 3.34 -4.73
N SER A 117 8.98 4.49 -4.12
CA SER A 117 10.04 5.40 -4.57
C SER A 117 11.42 4.83 -4.22
N PRO A 118 12.44 5.05 -5.07
CA PRO A 118 13.77 4.45 -4.88
C PRO A 118 14.44 4.80 -3.56
N GLY A 119 14.18 6.00 -3.02
CA GLY A 119 14.73 6.44 -1.75
C GLY A 119 14.06 5.87 -0.50
N ASN A 120 12.95 5.14 -0.66
CA ASN A 120 12.21 4.58 0.46
C ASN A 120 12.80 3.23 0.90
N THR A 121 13.97 3.27 1.54
CA THR A 121 14.71 2.08 1.96
C THR A 121 13.93 1.24 2.99
N GLY A 122 13.15 1.88 3.85
CA GLY A 122 12.29 1.21 4.83
C GLY A 122 11.20 0.37 4.15
N SER A 123 10.54 0.92 3.14
CA SER A 123 9.55 0.20 2.35
C SER A 123 10.17 -0.98 1.60
N ILE A 124 11.34 -0.79 1.01
CA ILE A 124 12.05 -1.86 0.30
C ILE A 124 12.37 -3.02 1.25
N ALA A 125 12.92 -2.72 2.42
CA ALA A 125 13.24 -3.74 3.42
C ALA A 125 11.99 -4.46 3.94
N PHE A 126 10.91 -3.73 4.18
CA PHE A 126 9.63 -4.28 4.64
C PHE A 126 9.02 -5.23 3.60
N HIS A 127 8.98 -4.83 2.33
CA HIS A 127 8.45 -5.67 1.26
C HIS A 127 9.28 -6.94 1.07
N ARG A 128 10.61 -6.83 1.12
CA ARG A 128 11.48 -8.01 1.05
C ARG A 128 11.21 -9.02 2.18
N LYS A 129 10.99 -8.53 3.40
CA LYS A 129 10.62 -9.40 4.54
C LYS A 129 9.27 -10.10 4.37
N LEU A 130 8.37 -9.51 3.60
CA LEU A 130 7.08 -10.13 3.27
C LEU A 130 7.14 -11.08 2.07
N GLY A 131 8.32 -11.29 1.49
CA GLY A 131 8.51 -12.21 0.38
C GLY A 131 8.39 -11.59 -1.00
N PHE A 132 8.31 -10.26 -1.09
CA PHE A 132 8.40 -9.57 -2.38
C PHE A 132 9.83 -9.61 -2.91
N VAL A 133 9.95 -9.77 -4.20
CA VAL A 133 11.20 -9.60 -4.94
C VAL A 133 11.13 -8.30 -5.73
N VAL A 134 12.29 -7.63 -5.87
CA VAL A 134 12.41 -6.46 -6.73
C VAL A 134 12.48 -6.95 -8.18
N GLU A 135 11.59 -6.44 -9.01
CA GLU A 135 11.60 -6.77 -10.44
C GLU A 135 12.77 -6.09 -11.16
N PRO A 136 13.26 -6.68 -12.28
CA PRO A 136 14.28 -6.02 -13.10
C PRO A 136 13.86 -4.61 -13.51
N GLY A 137 14.83 -3.73 -13.65
CA GLY A 137 14.66 -2.37 -14.10
C GLY A 137 15.70 -2.01 -15.18
N ASP A 138 15.69 -0.76 -15.56
CA ASP A 138 16.60 -0.22 -16.58
C ASP A 138 17.69 0.68 -15.97
N ARG A 139 17.70 0.82 -14.65
CA ARG A 139 18.67 1.63 -13.89
C ARG A 139 18.82 1.06 -12.47
N GLU A 140 19.90 1.42 -11.77
CA GLU A 140 20.08 1.16 -10.35
C GLU A 140 20.18 2.46 -9.55
N VAL A 141 19.56 2.48 -8.37
CA VAL A 141 19.69 3.54 -7.38
C VAL A 141 19.97 2.88 -6.03
N GLY A 142 21.12 3.20 -5.41
CA GLY A 142 21.51 2.60 -4.15
C GLY A 142 21.61 1.07 -4.18
N GLY A 143 21.97 0.48 -5.31
CA GLY A 143 22.07 -0.97 -5.50
C GLY A 143 20.74 -1.68 -5.75
N VAL A 144 19.66 -0.93 -5.93
CA VAL A 144 18.30 -1.47 -6.18
C VAL A 144 17.86 -1.14 -7.59
N ALA A 145 17.35 -2.15 -8.31
CA ALA A 145 16.82 -1.95 -9.65
C ALA A 145 15.59 -1.04 -9.62
N VAL A 146 15.56 -0.06 -10.52
CA VAL A 146 14.43 0.86 -10.68
C VAL A 146 13.97 0.90 -12.13
N ARG A 147 12.68 1.16 -12.33
CA ARG A 147 12.10 1.49 -13.62
C ARG A 147 12.05 3.00 -13.75
N GLU A 148 12.87 3.51 -14.67
CA GLU A 148 13.00 4.93 -14.92
C GLU A 148 11.71 5.48 -15.54
N ASP A 149 11.31 6.66 -15.08
CA ASP A 149 10.11 7.36 -15.57
C ASP A 149 8.81 6.54 -15.53
N TYR A 150 8.72 5.58 -14.62
CA TYR A 150 7.57 4.67 -14.50
C TYR A 150 6.24 5.42 -14.35
N ASP A 151 6.19 6.45 -13.51
CA ASP A 151 5.01 7.28 -13.27
C ASP A 151 5.11 8.66 -13.95
N GLY A 152 5.94 8.79 -14.96
CA GLY A 152 6.19 10.03 -15.69
C GLY A 152 7.62 10.53 -15.51
N PRO A 153 7.99 11.60 -16.20
CA PRO A 153 9.35 12.12 -16.20
C PRO A 153 9.88 12.40 -14.78
N GLY A 154 11.02 11.81 -14.44
CA GLY A 154 11.63 11.92 -13.11
C GLY A 154 10.95 11.10 -12.02
N GLN A 155 9.88 10.40 -12.31
CA GLN A 155 9.12 9.59 -11.35
C GLN A 155 9.50 8.11 -11.46
N HIS A 156 10.71 7.80 -11.04
CA HIS A 156 11.23 6.42 -11.03
C HIS A 156 10.58 5.62 -9.91
N ARG A 157 10.41 4.29 -10.12
CA ARG A 157 9.84 3.39 -9.12
C ARG A 157 10.62 2.09 -9.00
N VAL A 158 10.69 1.58 -7.78
CA VAL A 158 11.03 0.20 -7.51
C VAL A 158 9.75 -0.62 -7.64
N CYS A 159 9.77 -1.63 -8.49
CA CYS A 159 8.61 -2.50 -8.72
C CYS A 159 8.82 -3.83 -8.00
N PHE A 160 7.81 -4.25 -7.26
CA PHE A 160 7.83 -5.48 -6.47
C PHE A 160 6.84 -6.50 -7.02
N ARG A 161 7.20 -7.77 -6.88
CA ARG A 161 6.32 -8.90 -7.14
C ARG A 161 6.48 -9.94 -6.04
N ARG A 162 5.37 -10.44 -5.54
CA ARG A 162 5.33 -11.57 -4.60
C ARG A 162 4.47 -12.68 -5.16
N PRO A 163 5.05 -13.86 -5.46
CA PRO A 163 4.27 -15.06 -5.79
C PRO A 163 3.37 -15.47 -4.61
N LEU A 164 2.18 -15.89 -4.91
CA LEU A 164 1.22 -16.43 -3.94
C LEU A 164 1.30 -17.96 -3.89
#